data_2ae78c16ea0ca927739c491e47cd637c
#
_entry.id   2ae78c16ea0ca927739c491e47cd637c
#
_cell.length_a   1.000
_cell.length_b   1.000
_cell.length_c   1.000
_cell.angle_alpha   90.00
_cell.angle_beta   90.00
_cell.angle_gamma   90.00
#
_symmetry.space_group_name_H-M   'P 1'
#
loop_
_entity.id
_entity.type
_entity.pdbx_description
1 polymer ?
#
loop_
_entity_poly.entity_id
_entity_poly.type
_entity_poly.pdbx_seq_one_letter_code
_entity_poly.pdbx_strand_id
1 'polypeptide(L)'
;MSRQVEQYEKWQADPEGFWLEAARAVRWSRPPTVGCDLSEAPNGRWFGDGELNACDNAVDRHVAAGRGEQTALIHVSAMTQSERRISYAELQDEVARLAGALRRLGVTAGDRVIIYMPMVPEAVFAMLACARLGAIHSVVFGGFAARELAVRIDDAQPKLILSASCGLEPGRVVDYHGLLCKAMELAQHTPSYCVILQRPQGPATLRAEVDLEWHEALRDAPWVDPVPMPAHAPLYVLYTSGTTGKPKGVVRDTGGYLVALAWSMHNVYGANPGETFWAASDIGWVVGHSYIVYAPLVHGCASILYEGKPVGTPDAGVYWRIVERYGVTALFTAPTAMRAIKREDPDGTFMRAARLDSLRALFLAGERADPDTVRWASEKLDRPVIDHWWQTETGWPMVANALGLGLLPIKPGSPTRPLPGYCIEVQDAEGRVLPPNTPGELVIKLPLPPGCLPTLWNDPAGFHAAYLRAHPGYYTTGDGGHIDDDGYVHVMGRIDDVINVAGHRLSTGELEQALAGHASVAECAVIGVADALKGTAPVGLVVLKAGVVASAGSAAASALVAELVQRVREEVGPVASFQRCHIVARLPKTRSGKVLRATLRAIAENRPFEIPATIEDPAVIDDMRVVLAAAT
;
A
#
# COMPACT_ATOMS: atom_id res chain seq x y z
N MET A 1 -2.35 14.61 29.61
CA MET A 1 -1.51 14.01 28.54
C MET A 1 -2.44 13.18 27.66
N SER A 2 -2.25 13.14 26.34
CA SER A 2 -3.09 12.26 25.52
C SER A 2 -2.67 10.79 25.69
N ARG A 3 -3.62 9.86 25.57
CA ARG A 3 -3.31 8.42 25.66
C ARG A 3 -2.27 7.97 24.61
N GLN A 4 -2.21 8.64 23.45
CA GLN A 4 -1.19 8.35 22.43
C GLN A 4 0.22 8.69 22.94
N VAL A 5 0.40 9.83 23.60
CA VAL A 5 1.69 10.21 24.22
C VAL A 5 2.05 9.26 25.35
N GLU A 6 1.10 8.91 26.23
CA GLU A 6 1.32 7.95 27.32
C GLU A 6 1.77 6.57 26.80
N GLN A 7 1.15 6.06 25.73
CA GLN A 7 1.56 4.79 25.13
C GLN A 7 2.96 4.86 24.50
N TYR A 8 3.31 5.99 23.90
CA TYR A 8 4.64 6.20 23.34
C TYR A 8 5.72 6.25 24.45
N GLU A 9 5.47 6.97 25.55
CA GLU A 9 6.36 7.04 26.71
C GLU A 9 6.50 5.67 27.40
N LYS A 10 5.40 4.91 27.54
CA LYS A 10 5.42 3.54 28.05
C LYS A 10 6.32 2.64 27.21
N TRP A 11 6.20 2.72 25.88
CA TRP A 11 7.08 1.98 24.98
C TRP A 11 8.55 2.42 25.12
N GLN A 12 8.82 3.72 25.20
CA GLN A 12 10.21 4.20 25.34
C GLN A 12 10.86 3.74 26.65
N ALA A 13 10.09 3.64 27.73
CA ALA A 13 10.58 3.19 29.03
C ALA A 13 10.92 1.69 29.08
N ASP A 14 10.13 0.86 28.39
CA ASP A 14 10.33 -0.60 28.32
C ASP A 14 9.83 -1.14 26.96
N PRO A 15 10.64 -1.03 25.91
CA PRO A 15 10.25 -1.48 24.57
C PRO A 15 9.94 -2.98 24.48
N GLU A 16 10.71 -3.81 25.18
CA GLU A 16 10.53 -5.26 25.16
C GLU A 16 9.26 -5.67 25.90
N GLY A 17 9.06 -5.20 27.12
CA GLY A 17 7.86 -5.47 27.91
C GLY A 17 6.59 -4.95 27.26
N PHE A 18 6.66 -3.78 26.59
CA PHE A 18 5.54 -3.23 25.81
C PHE A 18 5.06 -4.18 24.72
N TRP A 19 5.97 -4.72 23.92
CA TRP A 19 5.61 -5.63 22.84
C TRP A 19 5.28 -7.04 23.33
N LEU A 20 5.86 -7.52 24.42
CA LEU A 20 5.42 -8.77 25.08
C LEU A 20 3.99 -8.65 25.63
N GLU A 21 3.60 -7.49 26.15
CA GLU A 21 2.21 -7.23 26.55
C GLU A 21 1.29 -7.22 25.32
N ALA A 22 1.67 -6.52 24.24
CA ALA A 22 0.92 -6.49 22.99
C ALA A 22 0.76 -7.90 22.36
N ALA A 23 1.76 -8.76 22.50
CA ALA A 23 1.76 -10.13 22.01
C ALA A 23 0.64 -11.00 22.63
N ARG A 24 0.07 -10.62 23.77
CA ARG A 24 -1.08 -11.32 24.39
C ARG A 24 -2.37 -11.20 23.56
N ALA A 25 -2.43 -10.28 22.60
CA ALA A 25 -3.59 -10.10 21.72
C ALA A 25 -3.72 -11.20 20.65
N VAL A 26 -2.67 -11.99 20.41
CA VAL A 26 -2.65 -13.09 19.45
C VAL A 26 -2.60 -14.44 20.17
N ARG A 27 -3.08 -15.49 19.52
CA ARG A 27 -3.04 -16.86 20.04
C ARG A 27 -1.72 -17.52 19.62
N TRP A 28 -0.99 -17.98 20.60
CA TRP A 28 0.27 -18.70 20.46
C TRP A 28 0.08 -20.19 20.73
N SER A 29 0.71 -21.05 19.95
CA SER A 29 0.89 -22.46 20.32
C SER A 29 1.99 -22.63 21.38
N ARG A 30 3.02 -21.76 21.31
CA ARG A 30 4.04 -21.56 22.33
C ARG A 30 4.25 -20.05 22.51
N PRO A 31 3.80 -19.46 23.63
CA PRO A 31 3.98 -18.02 23.89
C PRO A 31 5.45 -17.62 23.97
N PRO A 32 5.83 -16.45 23.44
CA PRO A 32 7.20 -15.96 23.58
C PRO A 32 7.51 -15.53 25.02
N THR A 33 8.74 -15.74 25.46
CA THR A 33 9.28 -15.25 26.73
C THR A 33 10.30 -14.13 26.52
N VAL A 34 10.87 -14.03 25.31
CA VAL A 34 11.79 -12.98 24.87
C VAL A 34 11.08 -12.09 23.87
N GLY A 35 11.06 -10.77 24.14
CA GLY A 35 10.45 -9.80 23.24
C GLY A 35 11.29 -9.60 21.98
N CYS A 36 12.55 -9.20 22.15
CA CYS A 36 13.46 -8.96 21.04
C CYS A 36 14.87 -9.50 21.35
N ASP A 37 15.38 -10.37 20.51
CA ASP A 37 16.77 -10.81 20.57
C ASP A 37 17.66 -9.88 19.71
N LEU A 38 18.39 -8.98 20.38
CA LEU A 38 19.27 -8.00 19.74
C LEU A 38 20.62 -8.62 19.29
N SER A 39 20.92 -9.88 19.62
CA SER A 39 22.12 -10.56 19.10
C SER A 39 22.04 -10.78 17.58
N GLU A 40 20.83 -10.75 17.02
CA GLU A 40 20.54 -10.81 15.58
C GLU A 40 20.54 -9.40 14.96
N ALA A 41 21.59 -8.63 15.24
CA ALA A 41 21.74 -7.28 14.68
C ALA A 41 21.72 -7.30 13.13
N PRO A 42 21.28 -6.17 12.49
CA PRO A 42 20.95 -4.89 13.11
C PRO A 42 19.48 -4.71 13.52
N ASN A 43 18.57 -5.58 13.06
CA ASN A 43 17.13 -5.38 13.26
C ASN A 43 16.57 -6.05 14.53
N GLY A 44 17.34 -6.95 15.15
CA GLY A 44 16.82 -7.84 16.18
C GLY A 44 15.86 -8.91 15.63
N ARG A 45 15.54 -9.90 16.45
CA ARG A 45 14.55 -10.94 16.17
C ARG A 45 13.44 -10.86 17.20
N TRP A 46 12.25 -10.47 16.76
CA TRP A 46 11.09 -10.36 17.63
C TRP A 46 10.47 -11.74 17.90
N PHE A 47 10.16 -12.03 19.18
CA PHE A 47 9.45 -13.23 19.64
C PHE A 47 10.09 -14.54 19.17
N GLY A 48 11.42 -14.59 19.12
CA GLY A 48 12.19 -15.68 18.49
C GLY A 48 11.94 -17.09 19.04
N ASP A 49 11.51 -17.20 20.30
CA ASP A 49 11.16 -18.45 21.01
C ASP A 49 9.67 -18.80 20.93
N GLY A 50 8.83 -17.94 20.32
CA GLY A 50 7.40 -18.15 20.15
C GLY A 50 7.04 -18.98 18.93
N GLU A 51 5.87 -19.65 18.98
CA GLU A 51 5.27 -20.37 17.85
C GLU A 51 3.78 -20.05 17.73
N LEU A 52 3.32 -19.84 16.50
CA LEU A 52 1.91 -19.57 16.20
C LEU A 52 1.60 -19.92 14.74
N ASN A 53 0.34 -19.79 14.34
CA ASN A 53 -0.05 -19.84 12.94
C ASN A 53 -0.89 -18.61 12.58
N ALA A 54 -0.62 -17.99 11.43
CA ALA A 54 -1.33 -16.78 11.01
C ALA A 54 -2.79 -17.04 10.62
N CYS A 55 -3.07 -18.16 9.95
CA CYS A 55 -4.44 -18.56 9.62
C CYS A 55 -5.25 -18.90 10.87
N ASP A 56 -4.66 -19.62 11.84
CA ASP A 56 -5.28 -19.90 13.13
C ASP A 56 -5.74 -18.61 13.82
N ASN A 57 -4.88 -17.61 13.82
CA ASN A 57 -5.18 -16.30 14.41
C ASN A 57 -6.20 -15.49 13.62
N ALA A 58 -6.22 -15.61 12.30
CA ALA A 58 -7.16 -14.89 11.44
C ALA A 58 -8.54 -15.55 11.38
N VAL A 59 -8.64 -16.87 11.60
CA VAL A 59 -9.87 -17.63 11.33
C VAL A 59 -10.24 -18.55 12.47
N ASP A 60 -9.43 -19.57 12.75
CA ASP A 60 -9.82 -20.71 13.60
C ASP A 60 -10.12 -20.30 15.04
N ARG A 61 -9.34 -19.38 15.61
CA ARG A 61 -9.58 -18.89 16.98
C ARG A 61 -10.95 -18.24 17.16
N HIS A 62 -11.48 -17.62 16.10
CA HIS A 62 -12.78 -16.97 16.15
C HIS A 62 -13.92 -18.00 16.10
N VAL A 63 -13.79 -19.04 15.29
CA VAL A 63 -14.72 -20.16 15.26
C VAL A 63 -14.71 -20.89 16.62
N ALA A 64 -13.51 -21.19 17.14
CA ALA A 64 -13.36 -21.82 18.46
C ALA A 64 -13.91 -20.97 19.61
N ALA A 65 -13.95 -19.65 19.47
CA ALA A 65 -14.55 -18.72 20.42
C ALA A 65 -16.08 -18.55 20.24
N GLY A 66 -16.73 -19.37 19.43
CA GLY A 66 -18.18 -19.32 19.19
C GLY A 66 -18.64 -18.22 18.23
N ARG A 67 -17.74 -17.61 17.47
CA ARG A 67 -18.04 -16.55 16.50
C ARG A 67 -18.09 -17.04 15.05
N GLY A 68 -18.34 -18.35 14.84
CA GLY A 68 -18.36 -18.95 13.51
C GLY A 68 -19.35 -18.31 12.54
N GLU A 69 -20.53 -17.93 13.03
CA GLU A 69 -21.57 -17.29 12.23
C GLU A 69 -21.34 -15.79 11.96
N GLN A 70 -20.36 -15.19 12.63
CA GLN A 70 -20.02 -13.79 12.38
C GLN A 70 -19.41 -13.65 10.98
N THR A 71 -19.82 -12.60 10.25
CA THR A 71 -19.21 -12.26 8.96
C THR A 71 -17.71 -11.97 9.11
N ALA A 72 -16.89 -12.67 8.32
CA ALA A 72 -15.44 -12.48 8.22
C ALA A 72 -15.07 -11.65 6.99
N LEU A 73 -15.69 -11.96 5.83
CA LEU A 73 -15.38 -11.32 4.56
C LEU A 73 -16.66 -10.93 3.82
N ILE A 74 -16.67 -9.73 3.26
CA ILE A 74 -17.75 -9.22 2.40
C ILE A 74 -17.15 -8.93 1.04
N HIS A 75 -17.41 -9.76 0.05
CA HIS A 75 -17.04 -9.49 -1.33
C HIS A 75 -18.11 -8.67 -2.02
N VAL A 76 -17.70 -7.57 -2.65
CA VAL A 76 -18.57 -6.69 -3.44
C VAL A 76 -17.91 -6.49 -4.80
N SER A 77 -18.55 -6.98 -5.86
CA SER A 77 -18.07 -6.76 -7.22
C SER A 77 -19.00 -5.79 -7.97
N ALA A 78 -18.47 -4.62 -8.27
CA ALA A 78 -19.13 -3.68 -9.18
C ALA A 78 -19.05 -4.16 -10.65
N MET A 79 -18.11 -5.05 -10.95
CA MET A 79 -17.92 -5.60 -12.28
C MET A 79 -18.95 -6.65 -12.65
N THR A 80 -19.33 -7.49 -11.69
CA THR A 80 -20.34 -8.54 -11.89
C THR A 80 -21.69 -8.22 -11.24
N GLN A 81 -21.79 -7.07 -10.55
CA GLN A 81 -22.96 -6.65 -9.79
C GLN A 81 -23.42 -7.72 -8.76
N SER A 82 -22.44 -8.37 -8.14
CA SER A 82 -22.66 -9.43 -7.16
C SER A 82 -22.05 -9.09 -5.81
N GLU A 83 -22.59 -9.72 -4.79
CA GLU A 83 -22.05 -9.68 -3.43
C GLU A 83 -22.08 -11.08 -2.80
N ARG A 84 -21.10 -11.35 -1.94
CA ARG A 84 -21.05 -12.56 -1.11
C ARG A 84 -20.60 -12.19 0.29
N ARG A 85 -21.38 -12.60 1.30
CA ARG A 85 -20.93 -12.57 2.70
C ARG A 85 -20.43 -13.95 3.06
N ILE A 86 -19.30 -14.00 3.71
CA ILE A 86 -18.62 -15.24 4.12
C ILE A 86 -18.42 -15.15 5.63
N SER A 87 -18.98 -16.11 6.36
CA SER A 87 -18.80 -16.22 7.80
C SER A 87 -17.40 -16.76 8.15
N TYR A 88 -17.01 -16.64 9.43
CA TYR A 88 -15.73 -17.23 9.88
C TYR A 88 -15.73 -18.76 9.73
N ALA A 89 -16.88 -19.44 9.93
CA ALA A 89 -16.99 -20.88 9.73
C ALA A 89 -16.87 -21.28 8.26
N GLU A 90 -17.54 -20.56 7.34
CA GLU A 90 -17.39 -20.78 5.90
C GLU A 90 -15.95 -20.50 5.44
N LEU A 91 -15.34 -19.41 5.92
CA LEU A 91 -13.94 -19.08 5.61
C LEU A 91 -12.99 -20.19 6.09
N GLN A 92 -13.24 -20.74 7.28
CA GLN A 92 -12.45 -21.85 7.82
C GLN A 92 -12.55 -23.10 6.92
N ASP A 93 -13.75 -23.47 6.48
CA ASP A 93 -13.97 -24.65 5.62
C ASP A 93 -13.26 -24.49 4.27
N GLU A 94 -13.47 -23.36 3.59
CA GLU A 94 -12.85 -23.04 2.30
C GLU A 94 -11.31 -23.08 2.38
N VAL A 95 -10.76 -22.43 3.39
CA VAL A 95 -9.31 -22.33 3.60
C VAL A 95 -8.69 -23.68 3.99
N ALA A 96 -9.35 -24.45 4.85
CA ALA A 96 -8.83 -25.75 5.30
C ALA A 96 -8.85 -26.78 4.16
N ARG A 97 -9.88 -26.76 3.31
CA ARG A 97 -9.95 -27.63 2.11
C ARG A 97 -8.92 -27.20 1.05
N LEU A 98 -8.78 -25.89 0.80
CA LEU A 98 -7.76 -25.41 -0.12
C LEU A 98 -6.35 -25.79 0.38
N ALA A 99 -6.07 -25.66 1.67
CA ALA A 99 -4.81 -26.13 2.26
C ALA A 99 -4.60 -27.64 2.05
N GLY A 100 -5.67 -28.44 2.14
CA GLY A 100 -5.64 -29.87 1.82
C GLY A 100 -5.31 -30.16 0.36
N ALA A 101 -5.88 -29.40 -0.56
CA ALA A 101 -5.57 -29.50 -1.99
C ALA A 101 -4.10 -29.12 -2.26
N LEU A 102 -3.61 -28.02 -1.70
CA LEU A 102 -2.22 -27.59 -1.83
C LEU A 102 -1.25 -28.64 -1.28
N ARG A 103 -1.53 -29.22 -0.11
CA ARG A 103 -0.73 -30.30 0.47
C ARG A 103 -0.71 -31.53 -0.43
N ARG A 104 -1.84 -31.92 -1.02
CA ARG A 104 -1.93 -33.02 -2.00
C ARG A 104 -1.09 -32.76 -3.24
N LEU A 105 -0.96 -31.49 -3.66
CA LEU A 105 -0.08 -31.04 -4.74
C LEU A 105 1.38 -30.86 -4.31
N GLY A 106 1.73 -31.26 -3.10
CA GLY A 106 3.09 -31.29 -2.58
C GLY A 106 3.59 -30.01 -1.93
N VAL A 107 2.70 -29.06 -1.58
CA VAL A 107 3.08 -27.84 -0.83
C VAL A 107 3.29 -28.19 0.63
N THR A 108 4.42 -27.77 1.17
CA THR A 108 4.83 -27.94 2.57
C THR A 108 5.28 -26.61 3.18
N ALA A 109 5.53 -26.60 4.48
CA ALA A 109 6.04 -25.42 5.17
C ALA A 109 7.35 -24.93 4.52
N GLY A 110 7.46 -23.63 4.30
CA GLY A 110 8.60 -22.97 3.65
C GLY A 110 8.58 -22.99 2.12
N ASP A 111 7.70 -23.76 1.47
CA ASP A 111 7.52 -23.67 0.02
C ASP A 111 6.89 -22.32 -0.36
N ARG A 112 7.26 -21.79 -1.53
CA ARG A 112 6.66 -20.56 -2.06
C ARG A 112 5.49 -20.89 -2.98
N VAL A 113 4.43 -20.07 -2.86
CA VAL A 113 3.25 -20.12 -3.71
C VAL A 113 2.98 -18.71 -4.25
N ILE A 114 2.97 -18.55 -5.57
CA ILE A 114 2.54 -17.31 -6.19
C ILE A 114 1.01 -17.27 -6.29
N ILE A 115 0.42 -16.14 -5.94
CA ILE A 115 -1.01 -15.86 -6.09
C ILE A 115 -1.15 -14.72 -7.09
N TYR A 116 -1.61 -15.04 -8.30
CA TYR A 116 -1.85 -14.08 -9.39
C TYR A 116 -3.34 -14.06 -9.72
N MET A 117 -4.12 -13.41 -8.87
CA MET A 117 -5.58 -13.44 -8.90
C MET A 117 -6.16 -12.02 -8.80
N PRO A 118 -7.37 -11.77 -9.36
CA PRO A 118 -8.11 -10.53 -9.14
C PRO A 118 -8.67 -10.45 -7.71
N MET A 119 -9.41 -9.38 -7.42
CA MET A 119 -10.05 -9.12 -6.12
C MET A 119 -11.27 -10.02 -5.90
N VAL A 120 -11.04 -11.32 -5.77
CA VAL A 120 -12.05 -12.36 -5.52
C VAL A 120 -11.80 -13.07 -4.18
N PRO A 121 -12.81 -13.65 -3.53
CA PRO A 121 -12.65 -14.32 -2.24
C PRO A 121 -11.60 -15.42 -2.26
N GLU A 122 -11.48 -16.15 -3.36
CA GLU A 122 -10.55 -17.26 -3.55
C GLU A 122 -9.09 -16.81 -3.43
N ALA A 123 -8.79 -15.54 -3.74
CA ALA A 123 -7.45 -14.98 -3.53
C ALA A 123 -7.12 -14.82 -2.03
N VAL A 124 -8.11 -14.44 -1.21
CA VAL A 124 -7.98 -14.40 0.25
C VAL A 124 -7.85 -15.82 0.82
N PHE A 125 -8.64 -16.76 0.31
CA PHE A 125 -8.53 -18.18 0.70
C PHE A 125 -7.13 -18.73 0.39
N ALA A 126 -6.56 -18.37 -0.75
CA ALA A 126 -5.22 -18.75 -1.16
C ALA A 126 -4.13 -18.25 -0.19
N MET A 127 -4.20 -16.97 0.20
CA MET A 127 -3.27 -16.38 1.18
C MET A 127 -3.35 -17.10 2.52
N LEU A 128 -4.55 -17.32 3.03
CA LEU A 128 -4.79 -17.98 4.31
C LEU A 128 -4.47 -19.47 4.29
N ALA A 129 -4.70 -20.19 3.16
CA ALA A 129 -4.33 -21.59 3.00
C ALA A 129 -2.81 -21.79 2.99
N CYS A 130 -2.06 -20.90 2.34
CA CYS A 130 -0.60 -20.91 2.43
C CYS A 130 -0.15 -20.68 3.88
N ALA A 131 -0.69 -19.66 4.56
CA ALA A 131 -0.39 -19.38 5.96
C ALA A 131 -0.74 -20.57 6.89
N ARG A 132 -1.84 -21.28 6.60
CA ARG A 132 -2.27 -22.47 7.34
C ARG A 132 -1.26 -23.60 7.30
N LEU A 133 -0.62 -23.79 6.13
CA LEU A 133 0.43 -24.79 5.91
C LEU A 133 1.83 -24.35 6.34
N GLY A 134 2.03 -23.08 6.68
CA GLY A 134 3.35 -22.49 6.86
C GLY A 134 4.10 -22.27 5.55
N ALA A 135 3.40 -22.30 4.42
CA ALA A 135 3.95 -21.95 3.11
C ALA A 135 4.01 -20.43 2.94
N ILE A 136 5.00 -19.96 2.17
CA ILE A 136 5.27 -18.55 1.93
C ILE A 136 4.51 -18.11 0.70
N HIS A 137 3.50 -17.26 0.85
CA HIS A 137 2.81 -16.73 -0.32
C HIS A 137 3.47 -15.47 -0.90
N SER A 138 3.31 -15.27 -2.20
CA SER A 138 3.69 -14.05 -2.88
C SER A 138 2.56 -13.62 -3.80
N VAL A 139 1.82 -12.59 -3.40
CA VAL A 139 0.72 -12.06 -4.21
C VAL A 139 1.30 -11.12 -5.25
N VAL A 140 0.97 -11.37 -6.51
CA VAL A 140 1.37 -10.53 -7.63
C VAL A 140 0.16 -9.74 -8.11
N PHE A 141 0.31 -8.42 -8.16
CA PHE A 141 -0.76 -7.53 -8.61
C PHE A 141 -1.20 -7.88 -10.03
N GLY A 142 -2.50 -8.10 -10.24
CA GLY A 142 -3.09 -8.55 -11.50
C GLY A 142 -2.93 -7.61 -12.69
N GLY A 143 -2.50 -6.39 -12.41
CA GLY A 143 -2.18 -5.40 -13.42
C GLY A 143 -0.79 -5.51 -14.04
N PHE A 144 0.09 -6.39 -13.55
CA PHE A 144 1.44 -6.53 -14.10
C PHE A 144 1.44 -7.26 -15.45
N ALA A 145 2.40 -6.87 -16.32
CA ALA A 145 2.67 -7.56 -17.56
C ALA A 145 3.34 -8.93 -17.31
N ALA A 146 3.28 -9.83 -18.28
CA ALA A 146 3.85 -11.18 -18.19
C ALA A 146 5.33 -11.20 -17.78
N ARG A 147 6.16 -10.26 -18.26
CA ARG A 147 7.57 -10.12 -17.90
C ARG A 147 7.77 -9.88 -16.39
N GLU A 148 6.93 -9.05 -15.80
CA GLU A 148 7.00 -8.77 -14.35
C GLU A 148 6.62 -9.98 -13.51
N LEU A 149 5.65 -10.77 -13.96
CA LEU A 149 5.30 -12.03 -13.33
C LEU A 149 6.45 -13.05 -13.48
N ALA A 150 7.09 -13.14 -14.67
CA ALA A 150 8.21 -14.04 -14.93
C ALA A 150 9.40 -13.77 -13.99
N VAL A 151 9.78 -12.50 -13.80
CA VAL A 151 10.87 -12.13 -12.87
C VAL A 151 10.57 -12.58 -11.44
N ARG A 152 9.32 -12.51 -11.00
CA ARG A 152 8.90 -12.96 -9.67
C ARG A 152 8.84 -14.48 -9.56
N ILE A 153 8.47 -15.17 -10.63
CA ILE A 153 8.55 -16.64 -10.72
C ILE A 153 10.01 -17.10 -10.57
N ASP A 154 10.94 -16.44 -11.26
CA ASP A 154 12.36 -16.81 -11.20
C ASP A 154 12.99 -16.53 -9.84
N ASP A 155 12.64 -15.42 -9.19
CA ASP A 155 13.21 -15.06 -7.88
C ASP A 155 12.57 -15.85 -6.72
N ALA A 156 11.25 -16.01 -6.72
CA ALA A 156 10.54 -16.77 -5.67
C ALA A 156 10.67 -18.28 -5.83
N GLN A 157 10.86 -18.79 -7.05
CA GLN A 157 10.87 -20.21 -7.38
C GLN A 157 9.67 -20.96 -6.76
N PRO A 158 8.42 -20.57 -7.12
CA PRO A 158 7.23 -21.12 -6.48
C PRO A 158 7.04 -22.60 -6.80
N LYS A 159 6.55 -23.37 -5.82
CA LYS A 159 6.13 -24.76 -5.98
C LYS A 159 4.95 -24.85 -6.95
N LEU A 160 3.98 -23.94 -6.80
CA LEU A 160 2.83 -23.81 -7.69
C LEU A 160 2.35 -22.34 -7.77
N ILE A 161 1.47 -22.08 -8.74
CA ILE A 161 0.82 -20.78 -8.91
C ILE A 161 -0.68 -20.95 -8.80
N LEU A 162 -1.33 -20.08 -8.03
CA LEU A 162 -2.79 -19.93 -7.97
C LEU A 162 -3.17 -18.72 -8.82
N SER A 163 -4.10 -18.91 -9.77
CA SER A 163 -4.51 -17.86 -10.68
C SER A 163 -6.00 -17.95 -11.03
N ALA A 164 -6.48 -17.02 -11.85
CA ALA A 164 -7.81 -17.04 -12.42
C ALA A 164 -7.74 -17.01 -13.95
N SER A 165 -8.83 -17.42 -14.61
CA SER A 165 -8.92 -17.34 -16.06
C SER A 165 -8.89 -15.88 -16.53
N CYS A 166 -9.57 -14.97 -15.81
CA CYS A 166 -9.60 -13.54 -16.15
C CYS A 166 -9.78 -12.65 -14.93
N GLY A 167 -9.37 -11.39 -15.08
CA GLY A 167 -9.75 -10.26 -14.24
C GLY A 167 -10.75 -9.35 -14.97
N LEU A 168 -11.45 -8.49 -14.23
CA LEU A 168 -12.41 -7.56 -14.78
C LEU A 168 -12.02 -6.11 -14.46
N GLU A 169 -12.03 -5.28 -15.48
CA GLU A 169 -11.89 -3.83 -15.36
C GLU A 169 -13.07 -3.15 -16.07
N PRO A 170 -13.40 -1.88 -15.80
CA PRO A 170 -14.47 -1.19 -16.49
C PRO A 170 -14.32 -1.30 -18.02
N GLY A 171 -15.31 -1.92 -18.67
CA GLY A 171 -15.35 -2.10 -20.13
C GLY A 171 -14.34 -3.10 -20.70
N ARG A 172 -13.59 -3.85 -19.87
CA ARG A 172 -12.55 -4.76 -20.35
C ARG A 172 -12.43 -6.04 -19.52
N VAL A 173 -12.29 -7.16 -20.19
CA VAL A 173 -11.84 -8.44 -19.60
C VAL A 173 -10.32 -8.54 -19.77
N VAL A 174 -9.60 -8.82 -18.71
CA VAL A 174 -8.15 -9.02 -18.71
C VAL A 174 -7.86 -10.52 -18.67
N ASP A 175 -7.20 -11.02 -19.68
CA ASP A 175 -6.82 -12.44 -19.81
C ASP A 175 -5.64 -12.77 -18.86
N TYR A 176 -5.95 -13.21 -17.62
CA TYR A 176 -4.93 -13.59 -16.63
C TYR A 176 -4.24 -14.88 -17.00
N HIS A 177 -4.98 -15.86 -17.53
CA HIS A 177 -4.41 -17.13 -17.93
C HIS A 177 -3.41 -16.98 -19.10
N GLY A 178 -3.76 -16.20 -20.11
CA GLY A 178 -2.85 -15.90 -21.22
C GLY A 178 -1.59 -15.14 -20.77
N LEU A 179 -1.72 -14.18 -19.83
CA LEU A 179 -0.58 -13.50 -19.23
C LEU A 179 0.30 -14.46 -18.41
N LEU A 180 -0.30 -15.39 -17.64
CA LEU A 180 0.42 -16.43 -16.92
C LEU A 180 1.16 -17.37 -17.85
N CYS A 181 0.53 -17.86 -18.91
CA CYS A 181 1.18 -18.71 -19.91
C CYS A 181 2.42 -18.04 -20.51
N LYS A 182 2.26 -16.78 -20.92
CA LYS A 182 3.38 -15.98 -21.45
C LYS A 182 4.47 -15.72 -20.40
N ALA A 183 4.12 -15.53 -19.15
CA ALA A 183 5.10 -15.37 -18.07
C ALA A 183 5.91 -16.66 -17.85
N MET A 184 5.26 -17.80 -17.90
CA MET A 184 5.93 -19.12 -17.78
C MET A 184 6.84 -19.42 -18.97
N GLU A 185 6.52 -18.94 -20.19
CA GLU A 185 7.42 -19.04 -21.34
C GLU A 185 8.68 -18.19 -21.19
N LEU A 186 8.58 -17.06 -20.47
CA LEU A 186 9.68 -16.11 -20.23
C LEU A 186 10.53 -16.49 -19.01
N ALA A 187 9.95 -17.19 -18.05
CA ALA A 187 10.62 -17.59 -16.81
C ALA A 187 11.56 -18.76 -17.03
N GLN A 188 12.64 -18.82 -16.23
CA GLN A 188 13.57 -19.97 -16.20
C GLN A 188 13.04 -21.06 -15.26
N HIS A 189 12.37 -20.69 -14.17
CA HIS A 189 11.77 -21.62 -13.23
C HIS A 189 10.39 -22.07 -13.70
N THR A 190 10.12 -23.38 -13.60
CA THR A 190 8.82 -23.98 -13.96
C THR A 190 8.12 -24.50 -12.70
N PRO A 191 6.99 -23.90 -12.27
CA PRO A 191 6.15 -24.42 -11.19
C PRO A 191 5.60 -25.81 -11.55
N SER A 192 5.38 -26.65 -10.53
CA SER A 192 4.84 -28.02 -10.76
C SER A 192 3.42 -27.98 -11.33
N TYR A 193 2.59 -27.04 -10.86
CA TYR A 193 1.19 -26.88 -11.26
C TYR A 193 0.75 -25.43 -11.22
N CYS A 194 -0.28 -25.12 -12.02
CA CYS A 194 -1.07 -23.89 -11.92
C CYS A 194 -2.52 -24.28 -11.59
N VAL A 195 -3.09 -23.74 -10.52
CA VAL A 195 -4.51 -23.94 -10.18
C VAL A 195 -5.28 -22.71 -10.63
N ILE A 196 -6.25 -22.89 -11.52
CA ILE A 196 -6.93 -21.84 -12.24
C ILE A 196 -8.41 -21.76 -11.85
N LEU A 197 -8.81 -20.65 -11.24
CA LEU A 197 -10.22 -20.33 -11.01
C LEU A 197 -10.86 -19.90 -12.33
N GLN A 198 -11.80 -20.69 -12.84
CA GLN A 198 -12.55 -20.33 -14.03
C GLN A 198 -13.60 -19.25 -13.69
N ARG A 199 -13.55 -18.14 -14.42
CA ARG A 199 -14.56 -17.08 -14.33
C ARG A 199 -15.42 -17.06 -15.59
N PRO A 200 -16.76 -17.01 -15.48
CA PRO A 200 -17.68 -17.10 -16.63
C PRO A 200 -17.51 -15.94 -17.62
N GLN A 201 -16.98 -14.80 -17.17
CA GLN A 201 -16.75 -13.61 -18.00
C GLN A 201 -15.61 -13.77 -19.02
N GLY A 202 -14.71 -14.73 -18.79
CA GLY A 202 -13.59 -15.04 -19.67
C GLY A 202 -13.00 -16.40 -19.31
N PRO A 203 -13.66 -17.51 -19.69
CA PRO A 203 -13.13 -18.85 -19.43
C PRO A 203 -11.88 -19.11 -20.24
N ALA A 204 -10.90 -19.80 -19.64
CA ALA A 204 -9.64 -20.16 -20.27
C ALA A 204 -9.64 -21.61 -20.73
N THR A 205 -8.92 -21.90 -21.81
CA THR A 205 -8.56 -23.26 -22.21
C THR A 205 -7.33 -23.70 -21.41
N LEU A 206 -7.52 -24.65 -20.49
CA LEU A 206 -6.47 -25.13 -19.60
C LEU A 206 -5.45 -26.02 -20.34
N ARG A 207 -4.18 -25.89 -19.98
CA ARG A 207 -3.09 -26.72 -20.51
C ARG A 207 -3.08 -28.08 -19.83
N ALA A 208 -3.08 -29.12 -20.60
CA ALA A 208 -3.00 -30.48 -20.06
C ALA A 208 -1.74 -30.67 -19.18
N GLU A 209 -1.87 -31.42 -18.09
CA GLU A 209 -0.78 -31.79 -17.17
C GLU A 209 -0.17 -30.63 -16.33
N VAL A 210 -0.45 -29.36 -16.66
CA VAL A 210 0.09 -28.19 -15.96
C VAL A 210 -1.00 -27.45 -15.20
N ASP A 211 -2.15 -27.20 -15.85
CA ASP A 211 -3.25 -26.44 -15.28
C ASP A 211 -4.30 -27.37 -14.66
N LEU A 212 -4.69 -27.06 -13.45
CA LEU A 212 -5.78 -27.73 -12.73
C LEU A 212 -6.92 -26.72 -12.54
N GLU A 213 -8.16 -27.15 -12.84
CA GLU A 213 -9.32 -26.32 -12.53
C GLU A 213 -9.49 -26.23 -11.01
N TRP A 214 -9.83 -25.05 -10.49
CA TRP A 214 -9.89 -24.74 -9.05
C TRP A 214 -10.80 -25.72 -8.28
N HIS A 215 -12.05 -25.88 -8.72
CA HIS A 215 -13.00 -26.77 -8.03
C HIS A 215 -12.64 -28.24 -8.18
N GLU A 216 -12.04 -28.63 -9.29
CA GLU A 216 -11.50 -29.97 -9.47
C GLU A 216 -10.33 -30.23 -8.51
N ALA A 217 -9.43 -29.26 -8.35
CA ALA A 217 -8.32 -29.35 -7.42
C ALA A 217 -8.77 -29.44 -5.95
N LEU A 218 -9.92 -28.88 -5.61
CA LEU A 218 -10.52 -28.94 -4.27
C LEU A 218 -11.39 -30.18 -4.05
N ARG A 219 -11.77 -30.91 -5.12
CA ARG A 219 -12.62 -32.08 -4.99
C ARG A 219 -11.98 -33.13 -4.06
N ASP A 220 -12.72 -33.57 -3.07
CA ASP A 220 -12.28 -34.54 -2.05
C ASP A 220 -10.97 -34.13 -1.35
N ALA A 221 -10.66 -32.84 -1.29
CA ALA A 221 -9.51 -32.37 -0.57
C ALA A 221 -9.70 -32.56 0.95
N PRO A 222 -8.72 -33.13 1.66
CA PRO A 222 -8.86 -33.32 3.10
C PRO A 222 -8.82 -32.00 3.84
N TRP A 223 -9.51 -31.95 4.96
CA TRP A 223 -9.35 -30.87 5.94
C TRP A 223 -7.94 -30.90 6.53
N VAL A 224 -7.32 -29.74 6.67
CA VAL A 224 -5.98 -29.60 7.24
C VAL A 224 -5.99 -28.60 8.38
N ASP A 225 -5.48 -28.99 9.54
CA ASP A 225 -5.29 -28.10 10.68
C ASP A 225 -4.14 -27.12 10.47
N PRO A 226 -4.17 -25.93 11.12
CA PRO A 226 -3.06 -24.98 11.07
C PRO A 226 -1.76 -25.57 11.63
N VAL A 227 -0.66 -25.44 10.88
CA VAL A 227 0.66 -25.91 11.28
C VAL A 227 1.33 -24.83 12.15
N PRO A 228 1.73 -25.11 13.40
CA PRO A 228 2.50 -24.17 14.20
C PRO A 228 3.82 -23.79 13.52
N MET A 229 4.13 -22.50 13.46
CA MET A 229 5.34 -21.98 12.83
C MET A 229 6.12 -21.14 13.85
N PRO A 230 7.47 -21.16 13.79
CA PRO A 230 8.26 -20.20 14.55
C PRO A 230 7.82 -18.76 14.23
N ALA A 231 7.79 -17.88 15.23
CA ALA A 231 7.35 -16.50 15.06
C ALA A 231 8.13 -15.75 13.97
N HIS A 232 9.42 -16.04 13.82
CA HIS A 232 10.31 -15.44 12.82
C HIS A 232 10.23 -16.11 11.43
N ALA A 233 9.42 -17.18 11.27
CA ALA A 233 9.26 -17.82 9.96
C ALA A 233 8.59 -16.84 8.98
N PRO A 234 9.06 -16.79 7.71
CA PRO A 234 8.44 -15.95 6.69
C PRO A 234 6.98 -16.35 6.43
N LEU A 235 6.08 -15.35 6.46
CA LEU A 235 4.68 -15.49 6.09
C LEU A 235 4.48 -15.23 4.60
N TYR A 236 5.10 -14.17 4.09
CA TYR A 236 5.01 -13.81 2.68
C TYR A 236 6.26 -13.07 2.18
N VAL A 237 6.37 -13.02 0.84
CA VAL A 237 7.30 -12.16 0.12
C VAL A 237 6.50 -11.24 -0.80
N LEU A 238 6.60 -9.93 -0.58
CA LEU A 238 5.94 -8.94 -1.41
C LEU A 238 6.97 -8.14 -2.20
N TYR A 239 6.87 -8.20 -3.53
CA TYR A 239 7.82 -7.53 -4.42
C TYR A 239 7.45 -6.07 -4.64
N THR A 240 8.41 -5.18 -4.40
CA THR A 240 8.33 -3.75 -4.70
C THR A 240 9.19 -3.40 -5.92
N SER A 241 8.85 -2.32 -6.61
CA SER A 241 9.69 -1.78 -7.68
C SER A 241 10.99 -1.23 -7.10
N GLY A 242 12.13 -1.87 -7.42
CA GLY A 242 13.44 -1.36 -7.04
C GLY A 242 13.86 -0.17 -7.90
N THR A 243 14.60 0.78 -7.34
CA THR A 243 15.24 1.88 -8.08
C THR A 243 16.27 1.39 -9.10
N THR A 244 16.77 0.16 -8.95
CA THR A 244 17.76 -0.50 -9.81
C THR A 244 17.15 -1.34 -10.93
N GLY A 245 15.82 -1.33 -11.09
CA GLY A 245 15.10 -2.09 -12.13
C GLY A 245 14.75 -3.54 -11.73
N LYS A 246 15.48 -4.17 -10.80
CA LYS A 246 15.13 -5.50 -10.26
C LYS A 246 14.16 -5.33 -9.08
N PRO A 247 13.01 -6.04 -9.06
CA PRO A 247 12.08 -6.01 -7.92
C PRO A 247 12.75 -6.51 -6.63
N LYS A 248 12.47 -5.83 -5.50
CA LYS A 248 12.93 -6.24 -4.17
C LYS A 248 11.85 -7.07 -3.49
N GLY A 249 12.14 -8.28 -3.10
CA GLY A 249 11.24 -9.15 -2.35
C GLY A 249 11.27 -8.82 -0.85
N VAL A 250 10.32 -8.02 -0.38
CA VAL A 250 10.19 -7.69 1.04
C VAL A 250 9.66 -8.91 1.79
N VAL A 251 10.48 -9.46 2.69
CA VAL A 251 10.08 -10.58 3.56
C VAL A 251 9.27 -10.05 4.74
N ARG A 252 8.25 -10.79 5.16
CA ARG A 252 7.49 -10.53 6.37
C ARG A 252 7.49 -11.75 7.27
N ASP A 253 7.88 -11.56 8.52
CA ASP A 253 7.78 -12.61 9.55
C ASP A 253 6.34 -12.81 10.01
N THR A 254 6.06 -13.95 10.63
CA THR A 254 4.70 -14.31 11.06
C THR A 254 4.32 -13.63 12.37
N GLY A 255 5.13 -13.81 13.42
CA GLY A 255 4.76 -13.42 14.78
C GLY A 255 4.78 -11.92 15.00
N GLY A 256 5.88 -11.26 14.64
CA GLY A 256 6.02 -9.82 14.77
C GLY A 256 4.93 -9.06 14.01
N TYR A 257 4.62 -9.54 12.82
CA TYR A 257 3.59 -8.95 11.98
C TYR A 257 2.19 -9.04 12.59
N LEU A 258 1.78 -10.21 13.07
CA LEU A 258 0.46 -10.37 13.69
C LEU A 258 0.29 -9.54 14.95
N VAL A 259 1.33 -9.45 15.78
CA VAL A 259 1.30 -8.62 17.01
C VAL A 259 1.13 -7.14 16.64
N ALA A 260 1.93 -6.64 15.69
CA ALA A 260 1.85 -5.25 15.24
C ALA A 260 0.49 -4.92 14.62
N LEU A 261 -0.05 -5.82 13.79
CA LEU A 261 -1.37 -5.65 13.18
C LEU A 261 -2.49 -5.65 14.21
N ALA A 262 -2.50 -6.57 15.16
CA ALA A 262 -3.50 -6.62 16.23
C ALA A 262 -3.46 -5.33 17.07
N TRP A 263 -2.24 -4.85 17.41
CA TRP A 263 -2.05 -3.59 18.13
C TRP A 263 -2.58 -2.39 17.33
N SER A 264 -2.28 -2.34 16.03
CA SER A 264 -2.68 -1.22 15.17
C SER A 264 -4.19 -1.15 14.93
N MET A 265 -4.88 -2.28 14.76
CA MET A 265 -6.34 -2.30 14.59
C MET A 265 -7.06 -1.68 15.77
N HIS A 266 -6.67 -2.03 16.99
CA HIS A 266 -7.28 -1.49 18.20
C HIS A 266 -6.87 -0.03 18.42
N ASN A 267 -5.58 0.26 18.40
CA ASN A 267 -5.06 1.56 18.84
C ASN A 267 -5.04 2.62 17.74
N VAL A 268 -4.66 2.26 16.50
CA VAL A 268 -4.60 3.24 15.41
C VAL A 268 -5.98 3.45 14.79
N TYR A 269 -6.64 2.37 14.37
CA TYR A 269 -7.91 2.47 13.67
C TYR A 269 -9.13 2.49 14.60
N GLY A 270 -8.94 2.20 15.88
CA GLY A 270 -10.02 2.17 16.88
C GLY A 270 -11.10 1.12 16.57
N ALA A 271 -10.73 0.07 15.82
CA ALA A 271 -11.66 -0.99 15.47
C ALA A 271 -11.95 -1.92 16.64
N ASN A 272 -13.16 -2.47 16.67
CA ASN A 272 -13.56 -3.49 17.65
C ASN A 272 -13.96 -4.79 16.93
N PRO A 273 -13.75 -5.96 17.58
CA PRO A 273 -14.24 -7.22 17.03
C PRO A 273 -15.74 -7.17 16.70
N GLY A 274 -16.13 -7.69 15.54
CA GLY A 274 -17.53 -7.67 15.05
C GLY A 274 -17.87 -6.46 14.19
N GLU A 275 -17.06 -5.41 14.17
CA GLU A 275 -17.24 -4.26 13.29
C GLU A 275 -16.82 -4.56 11.85
N THR A 276 -17.27 -3.73 10.91
CA THR A 276 -16.85 -3.78 9.52
C THR A 276 -15.74 -2.76 9.28
N PHE A 277 -14.59 -3.24 8.87
CA PHE A 277 -13.44 -2.44 8.46
C PHE A 277 -13.27 -2.52 6.94
N TRP A 278 -12.91 -1.41 6.29
CA TRP A 278 -12.68 -1.41 4.86
C TRP A 278 -11.40 -0.68 4.47
N ALA A 279 -10.42 -1.42 3.97
CA ALA A 279 -9.32 -0.87 3.20
C ALA A 279 -9.64 -0.98 1.70
N ALA A 280 -9.98 0.14 1.08
CA ALA A 280 -10.30 0.23 -0.34
C ALA A 280 -9.00 0.26 -1.17
N SER A 281 -8.36 -0.89 -1.27
CA SER A 281 -7.08 -1.14 -1.95
C SER A 281 -7.11 -2.52 -2.62
N ASP A 282 -5.97 -2.99 -3.09
CA ASP A 282 -5.79 -4.28 -3.75
C ASP A 282 -4.89 -5.21 -2.92
N ILE A 283 -5.19 -6.51 -2.90
CA ILE A 283 -4.41 -7.52 -2.17
C ILE A 283 -2.97 -7.67 -2.70
N GLY A 284 -2.68 -7.23 -3.90
CA GLY A 284 -1.33 -7.19 -4.48
C GLY A 284 -0.41 -6.13 -3.86
N TRP A 285 -0.92 -5.29 -2.95
CA TRP A 285 -0.15 -4.28 -2.23
C TRP A 285 -0.06 -4.61 -0.73
N VAL A 286 0.89 -3.97 -0.04
CA VAL A 286 1.03 -4.16 1.41
C VAL A 286 -0.24 -3.77 2.19
N VAL A 287 -0.98 -2.76 1.72
CA VAL A 287 -2.28 -2.39 2.31
C VAL A 287 -3.25 -3.56 2.27
N GLY A 288 -3.29 -4.29 1.16
CA GLY A 288 -4.16 -5.44 1.01
C GLY A 288 -3.78 -6.59 1.93
N HIS A 289 -2.47 -6.91 2.01
CA HIS A 289 -1.99 -7.91 2.96
C HIS A 289 -2.34 -7.52 4.39
N SER A 290 -1.95 -6.31 4.82
CA SER A 290 -2.11 -5.86 6.20
C SER A 290 -3.57 -5.59 6.56
N TYR A 291 -4.32 -4.83 5.75
CA TYR A 291 -5.59 -4.22 6.16
C TYR A 291 -6.82 -4.65 5.33
N ILE A 292 -6.66 -5.52 4.33
CA ILE A 292 -7.79 -6.28 3.76
C ILE A 292 -7.83 -7.68 4.38
N VAL A 293 -6.66 -8.37 4.50
CA VAL A 293 -6.65 -9.77 4.90
C VAL A 293 -6.28 -9.93 6.38
N TYR A 294 -5.01 -9.71 6.77
CA TYR A 294 -4.56 -10.17 8.08
C TYR A 294 -5.11 -9.34 9.24
N ALA A 295 -4.94 -8.02 9.28
CA ALA A 295 -5.30 -7.22 10.44
C ALA A 295 -6.79 -7.28 10.82
N PRO A 296 -7.74 -7.08 9.87
CA PRO A 296 -9.16 -7.16 10.21
C PRO A 296 -9.56 -8.55 10.71
N LEU A 297 -9.11 -9.60 10.01
CA LEU A 297 -9.45 -10.97 10.37
C LEU A 297 -8.81 -11.38 11.70
N VAL A 298 -7.52 -11.07 11.93
CA VAL A 298 -6.86 -11.30 13.23
C VAL A 298 -7.59 -10.55 14.34
N HIS A 299 -8.06 -9.34 14.11
CA HIS A 299 -8.79 -8.56 15.12
C HIS A 299 -10.22 -9.06 15.33
N GLY A 300 -10.78 -9.85 14.41
CA GLY A 300 -12.15 -10.37 14.47
C GLY A 300 -13.18 -9.40 13.89
N CYS A 301 -12.79 -8.55 12.97
CA CYS A 301 -13.68 -7.69 12.17
C CYS A 301 -14.20 -8.41 10.92
N ALA A 302 -15.25 -7.86 10.31
CA ALA A 302 -15.56 -8.15 8.93
C ALA A 302 -14.71 -7.24 8.02
N SER A 303 -14.09 -7.83 6.99
CA SER A 303 -13.32 -7.08 5.99
C SER A 303 -14.05 -7.00 4.67
N ILE A 304 -13.99 -5.86 3.98
CA ILE A 304 -14.58 -5.72 2.65
C ILE A 304 -13.51 -5.94 1.57
N LEU A 305 -13.80 -6.85 0.65
CA LEU A 305 -13.05 -7.11 -0.57
C LEU A 305 -13.84 -6.52 -1.75
N TYR A 306 -13.35 -5.43 -2.33
CA TYR A 306 -14.06 -4.69 -3.37
C TYR A 306 -13.41 -4.87 -4.75
N GLU A 307 -14.15 -5.46 -5.70
CA GLU A 307 -13.78 -5.54 -7.12
C GLU A 307 -14.42 -4.38 -7.87
N GLY A 308 -13.74 -3.24 -7.95
CA GLY A 308 -14.23 -2.01 -8.59
C GLY A 308 -13.25 -0.85 -8.46
N LYS A 309 -13.69 0.32 -8.89
CA LYS A 309 -12.91 1.58 -8.86
C LYS A 309 -13.65 2.61 -7.98
N PRO A 310 -12.95 3.63 -7.45
CA PRO A 310 -13.58 4.69 -6.64
C PRO A 310 -14.55 5.56 -7.45
N VAL A 311 -14.40 5.59 -8.77
CA VAL A 311 -15.25 6.32 -9.72
C VAL A 311 -15.54 5.46 -10.94
N GLY A 312 -16.63 5.74 -11.65
CA GLY A 312 -17.01 5.00 -12.87
C GLY A 312 -17.51 3.57 -12.64
N THR A 313 -17.75 3.14 -11.38
CA THR A 313 -18.26 1.80 -11.06
C THR A 313 -19.33 1.81 -9.96
N PRO A 314 -20.53 2.35 -10.19
CA PRO A 314 -20.95 3.04 -11.41
C PRO A 314 -20.62 4.54 -11.43
N ASP A 315 -20.35 5.18 -10.27
CA ASP A 315 -20.13 6.61 -10.10
C ASP A 315 -19.28 6.92 -8.85
N ALA A 316 -19.02 8.19 -8.56
CA ALA A 316 -18.25 8.66 -7.40
C ALA A 316 -18.92 8.40 -6.03
N GLY A 317 -20.15 7.92 -6.02
CA GLY A 317 -20.91 7.59 -4.80
C GLY A 317 -20.73 6.16 -4.31
N VAL A 318 -20.03 5.31 -5.05
CA VAL A 318 -19.94 3.86 -4.74
C VAL A 318 -19.36 3.60 -3.35
N TYR A 319 -18.31 4.34 -2.94
CA TYR A 319 -17.70 4.16 -1.62
C TYR A 319 -18.69 4.47 -0.49
N TRP A 320 -19.47 5.51 -0.63
CA TRP A 320 -20.42 5.95 0.39
C TRP A 320 -21.60 4.97 0.52
N ARG A 321 -22.07 4.41 -0.60
CA ARG A 321 -23.10 3.35 -0.59
C ARG A 321 -22.59 2.07 0.08
N ILE A 322 -21.33 1.70 -0.13
CA ILE A 322 -20.70 0.55 0.55
C ILE A 322 -20.59 0.82 2.06
N VAL A 323 -20.14 2.02 2.45
CA VAL A 323 -20.08 2.43 3.88
C VAL A 323 -21.44 2.31 4.54
N GLU A 324 -22.49 2.87 3.92
CA GLU A 324 -23.87 2.80 4.42
C GLU A 324 -24.37 1.36 4.51
N ARG A 325 -24.22 0.58 3.43
CA ARG A 325 -24.80 -0.75 3.30
C ARG A 325 -24.22 -1.75 4.30
N TYR A 326 -22.94 -1.66 4.58
CA TYR A 326 -22.25 -2.62 5.42
C TYR A 326 -21.84 -2.07 6.79
N GLY A 327 -22.22 -0.84 7.11
CA GLY A 327 -21.94 -0.23 8.39
C GLY A 327 -20.44 -0.08 8.67
N VAL A 328 -19.67 0.36 7.66
CA VAL A 328 -18.22 0.52 7.78
C VAL A 328 -17.89 1.53 8.86
N THR A 329 -17.04 1.13 9.81
CA THR A 329 -16.64 1.98 10.94
C THR A 329 -15.35 2.76 10.71
N ALA A 330 -14.46 2.23 9.89
CA ALA A 330 -13.25 2.91 9.42
C ALA A 330 -13.03 2.59 7.95
N LEU A 331 -12.87 3.63 7.14
CA LEU A 331 -12.52 3.54 5.73
C LEU A 331 -11.06 3.95 5.55
N PHE A 332 -10.27 3.11 4.91
CA PHE A 332 -8.90 3.42 4.53
C PHE A 332 -8.76 3.40 3.01
N THR A 333 -8.22 4.46 2.42
CA THR A 333 -8.01 4.53 0.96
C THR A 333 -6.78 5.39 0.62
N ALA A 334 -6.46 5.49 -0.68
CA ALA A 334 -5.39 6.35 -1.15
C ALA A 334 -5.86 7.80 -1.40
N PRO A 335 -5.02 8.82 -1.21
CA PRO A 335 -5.32 10.19 -1.59
C PRO A 335 -5.76 10.35 -3.05
N THR A 336 -5.17 9.58 -3.97
CA THR A 336 -5.58 9.54 -5.38
C THR A 336 -7.04 9.16 -5.57
N ALA A 337 -7.56 8.20 -4.80
CA ALA A 337 -8.98 7.82 -4.85
C ALA A 337 -9.89 8.98 -4.42
N MET A 338 -9.50 9.68 -3.34
CA MET A 338 -10.24 10.85 -2.87
C MET A 338 -10.19 12.02 -3.85
N ARG A 339 -9.03 12.25 -4.50
CA ARG A 339 -8.93 13.25 -5.58
C ARG A 339 -9.82 12.91 -6.77
N ALA A 340 -9.89 11.62 -7.16
CA ALA A 340 -10.78 11.18 -8.23
C ALA A 340 -12.26 11.41 -7.87
N ILE A 341 -12.66 11.07 -6.65
CA ILE A 341 -14.03 11.33 -6.14
C ILE A 341 -14.30 12.84 -6.10
N LYS A 342 -13.39 13.65 -5.53
CA LYS A 342 -13.51 15.11 -5.48
C LYS A 342 -13.68 15.75 -6.87
N ARG A 343 -12.98 15.22 -7.87
CA ARG A 343 -13.09 15.71 -9.25
C ARG A 343 -14.48 15.49 -9.84
N GLU A 344 -15.11 14.35 -9.56
CA GLU A 344 -16.43 13.99 -10.09
C GLU A 344 -17.59 14.47 -9.22
N ASP A 345 -17.37 14.59 -7.91
CA ASP A 345 -18.35 15.08 -6.93
C ASP A 345 -17.75 16.18 -6.03
N PRO A 346 -17.39 17.34 -6.59
CA PRO A 346 -16.71 18.41 -5.84
C PRO A 346 -17.55 18.96 -4.67
N ASP A 347 -18.87 18.94 -4.82
CA ASP A 347 -19.80 19.39 -3.79
C ASP A 347 -20.07 18.31 -2.71
N GLY A 348 -19.69 17.05 -2.93
CA GLY A 348 -19.96 15.96 -2.02
C GLY A 348 -21.45 15.54 -2.01
N THR A 349 -22.11 15.64 -3.14
CA THR A 349 -23.55 15.32 -3.26
C THR A 349 -23.83 13.86 -2.95
N PHE A 350 -23.01 12.96 -3.48
CA PHE A 350 -23.12 11.53 -3.20
C PHE A 350 -22.79 11.19 -1.75
N MET A 351 -21.81 11.88 -1.14
CA MET A 351 -21.49 11.69 0.28
C MET A 351 -22.70 12.05 1.17
N ARG A 352 -23.31 13.21 0.91
CA ARG A 352 -24.49 13.66 1.68
C ARG A 352 -25.74 12.81 1.47
N ALA A 353 -25.83 12.13 0.34
CA ALA A 353 -26.96 11.24 0.04
C ALA A 353 -26.90 9.91 0.82
N ALA A 354 -25.72 9.51 1.31
CA ALA A 354 -25.51 8.28 2.06
C ALA A 354 -25.55 8.52 3.58
N ARG A 355 -26.06 7.55 4.34
CA ARG A 355 -25.99 7.57 5.80
C ARG A 355 -24.64 7.05 6.28
N LEU A 356 -23.80 7.95 6.76
CA LEU A 356 -22.43 7.65 7.18
C LEU A 356 -22.26 7.59 8.71
N ASP A 357 -23.34 7.31 9.45
CA ASP A 357 -23.35 7.32 10.93
C ASP A 357 -22.39 6.32 11.55
N SER A 358 -22.15 5.19 10.86
CA SER A 358 -21.20 4.18 11.31
C SER A 358 -19.74 4.62 11.15
N LEU A 359 -19.44 5.49 10.18
CA LEU A 359 -18.08 5.90 9.83
C LEU A 359 -17.51 6.84 10.89
N ARG A 360 -16.45 6.42 11.58
CA ARG A 360 -15.75 7.20 12.60
C ARG A 360 -14.63 8.05 12.04
N ALA A 361 -13.91 7.53 11.04
CA ALA A 361 -12.81 8.24 10.39
C ALA A 361 -12.53 7.68 8.99
N LEU A 362 -11.95 8.55 8.14
CA LEU A 362 -11.30 8.20 6.88
C LEU A 362 -9.78 8.23 7.08
N PHE A 363 -9.10 7.14 6.71
CA PHE A 363 -7.64 7.05 6.74
C PHE A 363 -7.08 7.12 5.32
N LEU A 364 -5.97 7.86 5.15
CA LEU A 364 -5.29 8.05 3.87
C LEU A 364 -3.82 7.64 3.98
N ALA A 365 -3.32 6.87 3.01
CA ALA A 365 -1.89 6.54 2.89
C ALA A 365 -1.51 6.11 1.46
N GLY A 366 -0.21 5.88 1.26
CA GLY A 366 0.37 5.38 0.01
C GLY A 366 1.05 6.46 -0.82
N GLU A 367 0.65 7.70 -0.64
CA GLU A 367 1.28 8.91 -1.17
C GLU A 367 0.95 10.09 -0.25
N ARG A 368 1.60 11.22 -0.45
CA ARG A 368 1.31 12.42 0.34
C ARG A 368 -0.15 12.83 0.16
N ALA A 369 -0.86 12.98 1.27
CA ALA A 369 -2.20 13.56 1.28
C ALA A 369 -2.08 15.10 1.20
N ASP A 370 -2.49 15.68 0.08
CA ASP A 370 -2.47 17.13 -0.07
C ASP A 370 -3.50 17.79 0.86
N PRO A 371 -3.14 18.92 1.51
CA PRO A 371 -3.99 19.58 2.50
C PRO A 371 -5.37 19.96 1.97
N ASP A 372 -5.51 20.27 0.69
CA ASP A 372 -6.78 20.65 0.08
C ASP A 372 -7.75 19.49 -0.04
N THR A 373 -7.23 18.30 -0.41
CA THR A 373 -8.04 17.07 -0.44
C THR A 373 -8.45 16.66 0.96
N VAL A 374 -7.54 16.76 1.94
CA VAL A 374 -7.83 16.45 3.35
C VAL A 374 -8.92 17.37 3.90
N ARG A 375 -8.78 18.70 3.71
CA ARG A 375 -9.79 19.68 4.15
C ARG A 375 -11.14 19.43 3.50
N TRP A 376 -11.17 19.29 2.17
CA TRP A 376 -12.39 19.02 1.42
C TRP A 376 -13.09 17.74 1.93
N ALA A 377 -12.35 16.65 2.09
CA ALA A 377 -12.92 15.39 2.57
C ALA A 377 -13.44 15.53 4.01
N SER A 378 -12.71 16.19 4.91
CA SER A 378 -13.13 16.40 6.29
C SER A 378 -14.40 17.24 6.39
N GLU A 379 -14.48 18.34 5.61
CA GLU A 379 -15.66 19.20 5.55
C GLU A 379 -16.90 18.48 4.99
N LYS A 380 -16.72 17.67 3.94
CA LYS A 380 -17.85 16.98 3.29
C LYS A 380 -18.34 15.77 4.07
N LEU A 381 -17.42 15.03 4.71
CA LEU A 381 -17.76 13.87 5.55
C LEU A 381 -18.24 14.25 6.94
N ASP A 382 -17.90 15.43 7.45
CA ASP A 382 -18.05 15.80 8.85
C ASP A 382 -17.43 14.73 9.79
N ARG A 383 -16.29 14.22 9.41
CA ARG A 383 -15.53 13.19 10.13
C ARG A 383 -14.03 13.46 10.04
N PRO A 384 -13.22 13.00 11.01
CA PRO A 384 -11.78 13.08 10.93
C PRO A 384 -11.24 12.40 9.67
N VAL A 385 -10.36 13.09 8.94
CA VAL A 385 -9.56 12.53 7.85
C VAL A 385 -8.13 12.48 8.34
N ILE A 386 -7.60 11.27 8.47
CA ILE A 386 -6.33 10.98 9.10
C ILE A 386 -5.35 10.52 8.03
N ASP A 387 -4.37 11.37 7.74
CA ASP A 387 -3.19 10.93 6.99
C ASP A 387 -2.33 10.06 7.89
N HIS A 388 -1.74 8.99 7.36
CA HIS A 388 -0.79 8.17 8.08
C HIS A 388 0.30 7.66 7.15
N TRP A 389 1.54 7.66 7.66
CA TRP A 389 2.72 7.34 6.89
C TRP A 389 3.28 5.99 7.27
N TRP A 390 3.52 5.17 6.26
CA TRP A 390 4.15 3.87 6.33
C TRP A 390 4.61 3.38 4.95
N GLN A 391 5.32 2.27 4.91
CA GLN A 391 5.92 1.71 3.71
C GLN A 391 5.62 0.21 3.60
N THR A 392 5.84 -0.36 2.42
CA THR A 392 5.79 -1.82 2.24
C THR A 392 6.73 -2.52 3.20
N GLU A 393 7.89 -1.93 3.42
CA GLU A 393 8.94 -2.39 4.32
C GLU A 393 8.51 -2.46 5.78
N THR A 394 7.73 -1.50 6.25
CA THR A 394 7.28 -1.46 7.65
C THR A 394 6.03 -2.29 7.90
N GLY A 395 5.17 -2.46 6.90
CA GLY A 395 3.99 -3.34 6.96
C GLY A 395 2.81 -2.79 7.75
N TRP A 396 3.01 -1.74 8.55
CA TRP A 396 2.01 -1.05 9.36
C TRP A 396 2.43 0.41 9.61
N PRO A 397 1.53 1.31 10.07
CA PRO A 397 1.83 2.73 10.23
C PRO A 397 3.00 3.03 11.16
N MET A 398 3.90 3.88 10.69
CA MET A 398 5.00 4.47 11.48
C MET A 398 4.53 5.72 12.21
N VAL A 399 3.73 6.52 11.53
CA VAL A 399 3.19 7.79 12.04
C VAL A 399 1.70 7.84 11.75
N ALA A 400 0.90 8.12 12.73
CA ALA A 400 -0.55 8.27 12.59
C ALA A 400 -1.16 9.05 13.76
N ASN A 401 -2.33 9.63 13.52
CA ASN A 401 -3.22 10.08 14.58
C ASN A 401 -4.08 8.89 15.03
N ALA A 402 -3.79 8.33 16.19
CA ALA A 402 -4.34 7.06 16.64
C ALA A 402 -5.77 7.22 17.20
N LEU A 403 -6.78 6.93 16.37
CA LEU A 403 -8.20 7.07 16.71
C LEU A 403 -8.57 6.29 18.00
N GLY A 404 -8.05 5.07 18.16
CA GLY A 404 -8.34 4.22 19.33
C GLY A 404 -7.72 4.74 20.64
N LEU A 405 -6.70 5.58 20.55
CA LEU A 405 -6.06 6.22 21.70
C LEU A 405 -6.58 7.64 21.99
N GLY A 406 -7.49 8.13 21.13
CA GLY A 406 -7.99 9.49 21.20
C GLY A 406 -7.17 10.45 20.34
N LEU A 407 -7.88 11.19 19.48
CA LEU A 407 -7.26 12.04 18.49
C LEU A 407 -6.48 13.21 19.09
N LEU A 408 -5.30 13.44 18.56
CA LEU A 408 -4.58 14.69 18.66
C LEU A 408 -5.13 15.71 17.64
N PRO A 409 -4.86 17.02 17.77
CA PRO A 409 -5.19 17.99 16.74
C PRO A 409 -4.67 17.57 15.37
N ILE A 410 -5.51 17.59 14.34
CA ILE A 410 -5.12 17.26 12.97
C ILE A 410 -4.50 18.50 12.34
N LYS A 411 -3.25 18.36 11.88
CA LYS A 411 -2.56 19.36 11.06
C LYS A 411 -2.56 18.87 9.60
N PRO A 412 -3.30 19.48 8.68
CA PRO A 412 -3.30 19.08 7.27
C PRO A 412 -1.89 19.05 6.67
N GLY A 413 -1.51 17.94 6.03
CA GLY A 413 -0.17 17.73 5.50
C GLY A 413 0.81 17.05 6.47
N SER A 414 0.33 16.68 7.68
CA SER A 414 1.10 15.89 8.63
C SER A 414 0.35 14.60 9.00
N PRO A 415 0.99 13.43 8.97
CA PRO A 415 0.45 12.19 9.53
C PRO A 415 0.45 12.15 11.06
N THR A 416 0.80 13.24 11.73
CA THR A 416 0.78 13.50 13.17
C THR A 416 2.09 13.08 13.85
N ARG A 417 2.08 12.12 14.78
CA ARG A 417 3.24 11.74 15.59
C ARG A 417 3.66 10.28 15.38
N PRO A 418 4.93 9.95 15.64
CA PRO A 418 5.38 8.57 15.66
C PRO A 418 4.55 7.70 16.59
N LEU A 419 4.33 6.46 16.17
CA LEU A 419 3.69 5.43 16.98
C LEU A 419 4.71 4.67 17.82
N PRO A 420 4.31 4.01 18.93
CA PRO A 420 5.18 3.10 19.68
C PRO A 420 5.93 2.13 18.76
N GLY A 421 7.23 2.03 18.95
CA GLY A 421 8.12 1.23 18.09
C GLY A 421 8.98 2.08 17.15
N TYR A 422 8.56 3.28 16.80
CA TYR A 422 9.27 4.11 15.83
C TYR A 422 9.90 5.35 16.46
N CYS A 423 11.23 5.33 16.65
CA CYS A 423 12.00 6.50 17.03
C CYS A 423 12.48 7.19 15.73
N ILE A 424 11.75 8.21 15.29
CA ILE A 424 11.99 8.92 14.04
C ILE A 424 12.83 10.16 14.30
N GLU A 425 13.86 10.36 13.51
CA GLU A 425 14.73 11.53 13.50
C GLU A 425 14.84 12.11 12.09
N VAL A 426 15.23 13.38 12.02
CA VAL A 426 15.55 14.06 10.77
C VAL A 426 17.05 14.26 10.74
N GLN A 427 17.75 13.77 9.71
CA GLN A 427 19.19 13.87 9.60
C GLN A 427 19.62 14.54 8.29
N ASP A 428 20.80 15.18 8.33
CA ASP A 428 21.48 15.65 7.13
C ASP A 428 22.28 14.51 6.44
N ALA A 429 22.93 14.83 5.34
CA ALA A 429 23.74 13.86 4.57
C ALA A 429 24.97 13.33 5.35
N GLU A 430 25.40 14.04 6.37
CA GLU A 430 26.50 13.66 7.28
C GLU A 430 26.03 12.87 8.50
N GLY A 431 24.70 12.59 8.61
CA GLY A 431 24.10 11.83 9.71
C GLY A 431 23.90 12.65 11.01
N ARG A 432 23.93 13.98 10.94
CA ARG A 432 23.68 14.84 12.11
C ARG A 432 22.18 15.09 12.25
N VAL A 433 21.67 14.95 13.46
CA VAL A 433 20.26 15.24 13.77
C VAL A 433 20.00 16.74 13.61
N LEU A 434 18.96 17.06 12.85
CA LEU A 434 18.56 18.43 12.56
C LEU A 434 17.56 18.95 13.61
N PRO A 435 17.56 20.27 13.90
CA PRO A 435 16.61 20.87 14.81
C PRO A 435 15.18 20.88 14.20
N PRO A 436 14.14 21.10 15.05
CA PRO A 436 12.76 21.20 14.57
C PRO A 436 12.60 22.16 13.39
N ASN A 437 11.61 21.88 12.54
CA ASN A 437 11.28 22.66 11.34
C ASN A 437 12.38 22.73 10.26
N THR A 438 13.44 21.90 10.39
CA THR A 438 14.53 21.85 9.40
C THR A 438 14.36 20.61 8.52
N PRO A 439 14.20 20.77 7.20
CA PRO A 439 14.07 19.63 6.29
C PRO A 439 15.34 18.79 6.18
N GLY A 440 15.16 17.46 6.17
CA GLY A 440 16.24 16.49 6.01
C GLY A 440 15.71 15.11 5.64
N GLU A 441 16.51 14.09 5.84
CA GLU A 441 16.16 12.71 5.63
C GLU A 441 15.47 12.15 6.87
N LEU A 442 14.28 11.54 6.68
CA LEU A 442 13.57 10.86 7.75
C LEU A 442 14.18 9.47 7.95
N VAL A 443 14.74 9.24 9.12
CA VAL A 443 15.39 7.97 9.51
C VAL A 443 14.75 7.41 10.77
N ILE A 444 14.83 6.10 10.96
CA ILE A 444 14.26 5.42 12.13
C ILE A 444 15.38 4.72 12.87
N LYS A 445 15.55 5.04 14.15
CA LYS A 445 16.55 4.40 15.01
C LYS A 445 16.26 2.91 15.18
N LEU A 446 17.27 2.09 15.01
CA LEU A 446 17.17 0.64 15.20
C LEU A 446 17.15 0.24 16.67
N PRO A 447 16.54 -0.92 17.03
CA PRO A 447 15.85 -1.86 16.11
C PRO A 447 14.50 -1.33 15.65
N LEU A 448 14.06 -1.79 14.47
CA LEU A 448 12.68 -1.57 14.03
C LEU A 448 11.70 -2.36 14.92
N PRO A 449 10.45 -1.90 15.10
CA PRO A 449 9.45 -2.63 15.87
C PRO A 449 9.03 -3.94 15.18
N PRO A 450 8.31 -4.84 15.90
CA PRO A 450 7.78 -6.05 15.28
C PRO A 450 6.88 -5.70 14.09
N GLY A 451 6.84 -6.61 13.12
CA GLY A 451 6.05 -6.44 11.89
C GLY A 451 6.75 -5.70 10.76
N CYS A 452 7.94 -5.14 10.98
CA CYS A 452 8.79 -4.62 9.91
C CYS A 452 9.55 -5.75 9.19
N LEU A 453 10.09 -5.44 8.00
CA LEU A 453 10.87 -6.41 7.23
C LEU A 453 12.12 -6.86 8.03
N PRO A 454 12.39 -8.17 8.16
CA PRO A 454 13.66 -8.64 8.70
C PRO A 454 14.78 -8.60 7.65
N THR A 455 14.45 -8.76 6.37
CA THR A 455 15.39 -8.82 5.24
C THR A 455 14.68 -8.70 3.89
N LEU A 456 15.45 -8.69 2.81
CA LEU A 456 14.97 -8.96 1.45
C LEU A 456 15.16 -10.43 1.07
N TRP A 457 14.22 -10.97 0.31
CA TRP A 457 14.27 -12.33 -0.20
C TRP A 457 15.45 -12.50 -1.15
N ASN A 458 16.28 -13.53 -0.90
CA ASN A 458 17.49 -13.84 -1.66
C ASN A 458 18.53 -12.69 -1.78
N ASP A 459 18.35 -11.56 -1.06
CA ASP A 459 19.23 -10.39 -1.20
C ASP A 459 19.51 -9.67 0.14
N PRO A 460 20.14 -10.34 1.12
CA PRO A 460 20.50 -9.69 2.40
C PRO A 460 21.54 -8.56 2.22
N ALA A 461 22.41 -8.66 1.21
CA ALA A 461 23.37 -7.59 0.89
C ALA A 461 22.65 -6.35 0.34
N GLY A 462 21.67 -6.54 -0.55
CA GLY A 462 20.80 -5.47 -1.05
C GLY A 462 19.97 -4.83 0.06
N PHE A 463 19.49 -5.62 1.02
CA PHE A 463 18.84 -5.10 2.21
C PHE A 463 19.74 -4.12 2.97
N HIS A 464 20.94 -4.56 3.33
CA HIS A 464 21.91 -3.70 4.03
C HIS A 464 22.25 -2.44 3.22
N ALA A 465 22.52 -2.60 1.93
CA ALA A 465 22.88 -1.50 1.05
C ALA A 465 21.75 -0.45 0.90
N ALA A 466 20.51 -0.90 0.81
CA ALA A 466 19.35 -0.03 0.56
C ALA A 466 18.85 0.71 1.82
N TYR A 467 18.93 0.05 2.99
CA TYR A 467 18.22 0.55 4.16
C TYR A 467 19.08 0.85 5.39
N LEU A 468 20.33 0.36 5.45
CA LEU A 468 21.14 0.42 6.67
C LEU A 468 22.48 1.12 6.49
N ARG A 469 22.98 1.21 5.25
CA ARG A 469 24.35 1.69 4.99
C ARG A 469 24.49 3.21 5.09
N ALA A 470 23.48 3.96 4.64
CA ALA A 470 23.56 5.42 4.54
C ALA A 470 23.66 6.09 5.92
N HIS A 471 22.90 5.59 6.89
CA HIS A 471 22.85 6.11 8.25
C HIS A 471 23.10 4.96 9.26
N PRO A 472 24.37 4.74 9.70
CA PRO A 472 24.68 3.65 10.65
C PRO A 472 23.88 3.75 11.95
N GLY A 473 23.22 2.65 12.34
CA GLY A 473 22.33 2.60 13.51
C GLY A 473 20.89 3.03 13.22
N TYR A 474 20.57 3.34 11.98
CA TYR A 474 19.23 3.75 11.55
C TYR A 474 18.77 2.98 10.31
N TYR A 475 17.46 2.84 10.20
CA TYR A 475 16.77 2.45 8.97
C TYR A 475 16.52 3.69 8.12
N THR A 476 16.97 3.66 6.88
CA THR A 476 16.80 4.73 5.89
C THR A 476 15.46 4.56 5.18
N THR A 477 14.52 5.48 5.41
CA THR A 477 13.19 5.41 4.80
C THR A 477 13.20 5.78 3.31
N GLY A 478 14.17 6.57 2.89
CA GLY A 478 14.23 7.20 1.57
C GLY A 478 13.18 8.30 1.37
N ASP A 479 12.54 8.74 2.45
CA ASP A 479 11.62 9.88 2.46
C ASP A 479 12.28 11.09 3.13
N GLY A 480 12.04 12.27 2.59
CA GLY A 480 12.45 13.55 3.16
C GLY A 480 11.31 14.23 3.90
N GLY A 481 11.64 15.01 4.93
CA GLY A 481 10.66 15.71 5.71
C GLY A 481 11.26 16.50 6.86
N HIS A 482 10.41 16.97 7.76
CA HIS A 482 10.83 17.63 9.00
C HIS A 482 9.90 17.22 10.16
N ILE A 483 10.32 17.52 11.39
CA ILE A 483 9.50 17.40 12.59
C ILE A 483 9.30 18.81 13.13
N ASP A 484 8.07 19.20 13.43
CA ASP A 484 7.76 20.52 13.95
C ASP A 484 7.98 20.61 15.48
N ASP A 485 7.83 21.82 16.06
CA ASP A 485 8.02 22.06 17.50
C ASP A 485 7.05 21.28 18.38
N ASP A 486 5.89 20.87 17.87
CA ASP A 486 4.93 20.01 18.56
C ASP A 486 5.25 18.51 18.40
N GLY A 487 6.31 18.14 17.68
CA GLY A 487 6.72 16.76 17.40
C GLY A 487 5.88 16.07 16.30
N TYR A 488 5.22 16.85 15.45
CA TYR A 488 4.50 16.33 14.29
C TYR A 488 5.45 16.12 13.12
N VAL A 489 5.37 14.94 12.52
CA VAL A 489 6.16 14.58 11.34
C VAL A 489 5.49 15.14 10.09
N HIS A 490 6.25 15.79 9.24
CA HIS A 490 5.81 16.26 7.93
C HIS A 490 6.61 15.54 6.85
N VAL A 491 5.95 14.65 6.10
CA VAL A 491 6.58 13.91 4.99
C VAL A 491 6.42 14.71 3.71
N MET A 492 7.54 15.12 3.13
CA MET A 492 7.56 16.00 1.96
C MET A 492 7.66 15.24 0.63
N GLY A 493 8.10 13.97 0.66
CA GLY A 493 8.23 13.11 -0.50
C GLY A 493 9.51 12.29 -0.49
N ARG A 494 9.77 11.57 -1.59
CA ARG A 494 10.97 10.76 -1.76
C ARG A 494 12.21 11.65 -1.87
N ILE A 495 13.31 11.23 -1.26
CA ILE A 495 14.62 11.92 -1.40
C ILE A 495 15.07 11.94 -2.86
N ASP A 496 14.78 10.86 -3.61
CA ASP A 496 15.09 10.76 -5.04
C ASP A 496 14.31 11.76 -5.91
N ASP A 497 13.22 12.31 -5.39
CA ASP A 497 12.39 13.33 -6.05
C ASP A 497 12.75 14.77 -5.62
N VAL A 498 13.74 14.97 -4.73
CA VAL A 498 14.23 16.29 -4.36
C VAL A 498 14.94 16.94 -5.54
N ILE A 499 14.59 18.20 -5.80
CA ILE A 499 15.19 19.00 -6.87
C ILE A 499 16.29 19.88 -6.29
N ASN A 500 17.51 19.76 -6.80
CA ASN A 500 18.62 20.61 -6.38
C ASN A 500 18.78 21.81 -7.33
N VAL A 501 18.23 22.95 -6.94
CA VAL A 501 18.25 24.19 -7.74
C VAL A 501 19.34 25.11 -7.19
N ALA A 502 20.43 25.26 -7.92
CA ALA A 502 21.56 26.15 -7.55
C ALA A 502 22.06 25.92 -6.10
N GLY A 503 22.10 24.66 -5.66
CA GLY A 503 22.54 24.30 -4.30
C GLY A 503 21.39 24.26 -3.25
N HIS A 504 20.20 24.68 -3.59
CA HIS A 504 19.03 24.60 -2.71
C HIS A 504 18.25 23.31 -2.98
N ARG A 505 18.03 22.52 -1.93
CA ARG A 505 17.24 21.28 -1.99
C ARG A 505 15.76 21.65 -1.82
N LEU A 506 14.96 21.46 -2.88
CA LEU A 506 13.53 21.74 -2.91
C LEU A 506 12.74 20.44 -3.01
N SER A 507 11.70 20.32 -2.21
CA SER A 507 10.78 19.22 -2.30
C SER A 507 9.83 19.40 -3.48
N THR A 508 9.68 18.38 -4.32
CA THR A 508 8.60 18.37 -5.33
C THR A 508 7.23 18.55 -4.68
N GLY A 509 7.04 18.00 -3.48
CA GLY A 509 5.81 18.11 -2.72
C GLY A 509 5.42 19.54 -2.32
N GLU A 510 6.39 20.42 -1.99
CA GLU A 510 6.11 21.84 -1.69
C GLU A 510 5.66 22.58 -2.94
N LEU A 511 6.35 22.36 -4.05
CA LEU A 511 6.00 22.95 -5.33
C LEU A 511 4.62 22.48 -5.81
N GLU A 512 4.36 21.17 -5.66
CA GLU A 512 3.06 20.57 -5.99
C GLU A 512 1.94 21.10 -5.09
N GLN A 513 2.21 21.35 -3.82
CA GLN A 513 1.24 21.95 -2.90
C GLN A 513 0.83 23.36 -3.33
N ALA A 514 1.81 24.19 -3.71
CA ALA A 514 1.54 25.53 -4.22
C ALA A 514 0.67 25.48 -5.49
N LEU A 515 0.99 24.55 -6.44
CA LEU A 515 0.21 24.36 -7.66
C LEU A 515 -1.21 23.84 -7.38
N ALA A 516 -1.34 22.83 -6.52
CA ALA A 516 -2.63 22.20 -6.17
C ALA A 516 -3.58 23.17 -5.45
N GLY A 517 -3.04 24.15 -4.73
CA GLY A 517 -3.83 25.22 -4.08
C GLY A 517 -4.50 26.18 -5.06
N HIS A 518 -4.23 26.13 -6.36
CA HIS A 518 -4.88 26.97 -7.36
C HIS A 518 -6.29 26.45 -7.71
N ALA A 519 -7.27 27.37 -7.78
CA ALA A 519 -8.68 27.02 -7.99
C ALA A 519 -8.94 26.18 -9.25
N SER A 520 -8.15 26.36 -10.30
CA SER A 520 -8.30 25.66 -11.59
C SER A 520 -7.57 24.31 -11.67
N VAL A 521 -6.71 23.94 -10.72
CA VAL A 521 -5.90 22.73 -10.76
C VAL A 521 -6.64 21.57 -10.11
N ALA A 522 -6.76 20.45 -10.82
CA ALA A 522 -7.30 19.20 -10.30
C ALA A 522 -6.20 18.27 -9.78
N GLU A 523 -5.10 18.19 -10.54
CA GLU A 523 -3.94 17.35 -10.22
C GLU A 523 -2.67 18.03 -10.72
N CYS A 524 -1.55 17.75 -10.09
CA CYS A 524 -0.26 18.25 -10.55
C CYS A 524 0.86 17.29 -10.23
N ALA A 525 1.97 17.45 -10.92
CA ALA A 525 3.25 16.82 -10.63
C ALA A 525 4.38 17.78 -10.94
N VAL A 526 5.46 17.72 -10.17
CA VAL A 526 6.68 18.47 -10.43
C VAL A 526 7.84 17.51 -10.60
N ILE A 527 8.67 17.76 -11.60
CA ILE A 527 9.91 17.02 -11.86
C ILE A 527 11.09 17.97 -11.90
N GLY A 528 12.25 17.50 -11.47
CA GLY A 528 13.54 18.20 -11.69
C GLY A 528 14.12 17.78 -13.05
N VAL A 529 14.41 18.73 -13.91
CA VAL A 529 15.04 18.50 -15.22
C VAL A 529 16.41 19.12 -15.23
N ALA A 530 17.39 18.48 -15.85
CA ALA A 530 18.75 18.98 -15.93
C ALA A 530 18.79 20.41 -16.52
N ASP A 531 19.52 21.31 -15.88
CA ASP A 531 19.73 22.70 -16.29
C ASP A 531 21.21 23.04 -16.23
N ALA A 532 21.72 23.63 -17.31
CA ALA A 532 23.17 23.90 -17.45
C ALA A 532 23.72 24.90 -16.42
N LEU A 533 22.88 25.82 -15.91
CA LEU A 533 23.31 26.86 -14.97
C LEU A 533 22.95 26.52 -13.52
N LYS A 534 21.84 25.82 -13.30
CA LYS A 534 21.27 25.60 -11.97
C LYS A 534 21.46 24.16 -11.46
N GLY A 535 22.07 23.29 -12.26
CA GLY A 535 22.16 21.85 -12.03
C GLY A 535 20.83 21.16 -12.35
N THR A 536 19.74 21.55 -11.68
CA THR A 536 18.37 21.10 -12.01
C THR A 536 17.40 22.29 -11.95
N ALA A 537 16.37 22.27 -12.79
CA ALA A 537 15.27 23.23 -12.75
C ALA A 537 13.93 22.50 -12.61
N PRO A 538 13.00 22.99 -11.79
CA PRO A 538 11.68 22.38 -11.65
C PRO A 538 10.80 22.65 -12.87
N VAL A 539 10.05 21.64 -13.29
CA VAL A 539 9.04 21.71 -14.33
C VAL A 539 7.73 21.15 -13.78
N GLY A 540 6.69 21.96 -13.80
CA GLY A 540 5.34 21.58 -13.38
C GLY A 540 4.52 21.00 -14.53
N LEU A 541 3.69 20.02 -14.21
CA LEU A 541 2.64 19.49 -15.07
C LEU A 541 1.32 19.57 -14.31
N VAL A 542 0.29 20.18 -14.88
CA VAL A 542 -1.01 20.35 -14.23
C VAL A 542 -2.14 19.83 -15.09
N VAL A 543 -3.08 19.14 -14.43
CA VAL A 543 -4.37 18.74 -15.00
C VAL A 543 -5.42 19.70 -14.47
N LEU A 544 -6.24 20.27 -15.32
CA LEU A 544 -7.26 21.24 -14.94
C LEU A 544 -8.54 20.54 -14.46
N LYS A 545 -9.30 21.25 -13.63
CA LYS A 545 -10.64 20.83 -13.21
C LYS A 545 -11.61 20.82 -14.38
N ALA A 546 -12.62 19.97 -14.29
CA ALA A 546 -13.71 19.95 -15.26
C ALA A 546 -14.38 21.34 -15.40
N GLY A 547 -14.62 21.77 -16.64
CA GLY A 547 -15.21 23.07 -16.95
C GLY A 547 -14.22 24.24 -17.06
N VAL A 548 -12.94 24.06 -16.72
CA VAL A 548 -11.90 25.05 -16.98
C VAL A 548 -11.40 24.90 -18.42
N VAL A 549 -11.68 25.87 -19.28
CA VAL A 549 -11.28 25.84 -20.70
C VAL A 549 -9.98 26.64 -20.86
N ALA A 550 -8.87 25.92 -21.02
CA ALA A 550 -7.58 26.51 -21.36
C ALA A 550 -6.89 25.60 -22.39
N SER A 551 -7.25 25.73 -23.66
CA SER A 551 -6.64 24.98 -24.76
C SER A 551 -5.15 25.31 -24.87
N ALA A 552 -4.31 24.31 -25.09
CA ALA A 552 -2.88 24.49 -25.29
C ALA A 552 -2.59 25.57 -26.34
N GLY A 553 -1.70 26.53 -26.03
CA GLY A 553 -1.37 27.66 -26.90
C GLY A 553 -2.38 28.82 -26.89
N SER A 554 -3.47 28.74 -26.12
CA SER A 554 -4.41 29.87 -25.98
C SER A 554 -3.88 30.95 -25.02
N ALA A 555 -4.35 32.20 -25.17
CA ALA A 555 -4.06 33.28 -24.24
C ALA A 555 -4.50 32.94 -22.80
N ALA A 556 -5.62 32.24 -22.64
CA ALA A 556 -6.12 31.76 -21.34
C ALA A 556 -5.17 30.75 -20.70
N ALA A 557 -4.61 29.81 -21.48
CA ALA A 557 -3.63 28.86 -20.98
C ALA A 557 -2.34 29.55 -20.54
N SER A 558 -1.85 30.54 -21.32
CA SER A 558 -0.65 31.31 -21.00
C SER A 558 -0.85 32.14 -19.73
N ALA A 559 -2.01 32.78 -19.56
CA ALA A 559 -2.34 33.55 -18.35
C ALA A 559 -2.37 32.62 -17.12
N LEU A 560 -3.04 31.47 -17.22
CA LEU A 560 -3.12 30.50 -16.12
C LEU A 560 -1.73 29.97 -15.73
N VAL A 561 -0.86 29.67 -16.70
CA VAL A 561 0.51 29.23 -16.44
C VAL A 561 1.29 30.34 -15.70
N ALA A 562 1.13 31.60 -16.11
CA ALA A 562 1.75 32.73 -15.41
C ALA A 562 1.27 32.87 -13.95
N GLU A 563 -0.03 32.70 -13.70
CA GLU A 563 -0.61 32.69 -12.35
C GLU A 563 -0.01 31.55 -11.50
N LEU A 564 0.10 30.34 -12.05
CA LEU A 564 0.67 29.20 -11.37
C LEU A 564 2.15 29.41 -11.03
N VAL A 565 2.94 29.94 -11.97
CA VAL A 565 4.35 30.31 -11.74
C VAL A 565 4.48 31.36 -10.65
N GLN A 566 3.64 32.40 -10.71
CA GLN A 566 3.65 33.46 -9.70
C GLN A 566 3.28 32.92 -8.32
N ARG A 567 2.28 32.05 -8.24
CA ARG A 567 1.86 31.43 -6.98
C ARG A 567 2.99 30.60 -6.34
N VAL A 568 3.69 29.78 -7.11
CA VAL A 568 4.88 29.04 -6.60
C VAL A 568 5.95 30.03 -6.11
N ARG A 569 6.15 31.13 -6.81
CA ARG A 569 7.12 32.16 -6.41
C ARG A 569 6.71 32.86 -5.10
N GLU A 570 5.42 33.06 -4.86
CA GLU A 570 4.92 33.67 -3.63
C GLU A 570 4.94 32.70 -2.44
N GLU A 571 4.53 31.45 -2.64
CA GLU A 571 4.39 30.49 -1.54
C GLU A 571 5.70 29.76 -1.19
N VAL A 572 6.54 29.46 -2.19
CA VAL A 572 7.81 28.73 -1.98
C VAL A 572 9.02 29.67 -2.06
N GLY A 573 8.89 30.77 -2.79
CA GLY A 573 9.94 31.77 -2.94
C GLY A 573 10.67 31.72 -4.29
N PRO A 574 11.38 32.82 -4.65
CA PRO A 574 12.15 32.92 -5.89
C PRO A 574 13.27 31.87 -5.99
N VAL A 575 13.72 31.33 -4.86
CA VAL A 575 14.74 30.28 -4.76
C VAL A 575 14.34 29.02 -5.52
N ALA A 576 13.05 28.73 -5.64
CA ALA A 576 12.54 27.60 -6.40
C ALA A 576 12.87 27.69 -7.90
N SER A 577 13.12 28.90 -8.41
CA SER A 577 13.37 29.12 -9.86
C SER A 577 12.34 28.45 -10.77
N PHE A 578 11.10 28.34 -10.29
CA PHE A 578 10.00 27.72 -11.01
C PHE A 578 9.52 28.63 -12.13
N GLN A 579 9.74 28.23 -13.37
CA GLN A 579 9.47 29.06 -14.55
C GLN A 579 8.68 28.31 -15.62
N ARG A 580 8.65 26.96 -15.56
CA ARG A 580 8.02 26.10 -16.56
C ARG A 580 6.88 25.33 -15.96
N CYS A 581 5.68 25.47 -16.53
CA CYS A 581 4.51 24.71 -16.17
C CYS A 581 3.71 24.38 -17.41
N HIS A 582 3.28 23.13 -17.55
CA HIS A 582 2.55 22.63 -18.71
C HIS A 582 1.18 22.13 -18.29
N ILE A 583 0.15 22.53 -19.04
CA ILE A 583 -1.20 22.00 -18.90
C ILE A 583 -1.26 20.70 -19.70
N VAL A 584 -1.66 19.61 -19.05
CA VAL A 584 -1.76 18.27 -19.63
C VAL A 584 -3.16 17.70 -19.41
N ALA A 585 -3.60 16.81 -20.31
CA ALA A 585 -4.90 16.16 -20.16
C ALA A 585 -4.92 15.17 -18.97
N ARG A 586 -3.79 14.51 -18.74
CA ARG A 586 -3.61 13.50 -17.67
C ARG A 586 -2.13 13.31 -17.36
N LEU A 587 -1.83 12.81 -16.17
CA LEU A 587 -0.47 12.47 -15.74
C LEU A 587 -0.21 10.98 -15.93
N PRO A 588 1.03 10.57 -16.32
CA PRO A 588 1.40 9.16 -16.32
C PRO A 588 1.49 8.65 -14.88
N LYS A 589 0.67 7.65 -14.56
CA LYS A 589 0.57 7.08 -13.22
C LYS A 589 0.72 5.57 -13.28
N THR A 590 1.15 5.02 -12.17
CA THR A 590 0.97 3.59 -11.91
C THR A 590 -0.51 3.31 -11.67
N ARG A 591 -0.90 2.04 -11.79
CA ARG A 591 -2.27 1.60 -11.44
C ARG A 591 -2.64 1.82 -9.97
N SER A 592 -1.66 2.01 -9.11
CA SER A 592 -1.88 2.45 -7.71
C SER A 592 -2.01 3.97 -7.55
N GLY A 593 -1.97 4.74 -8.65
CA GLY A 593 -2.14 6.18 -8.66
C GLY A 593 -0.85 7.00 -8.50
N LYS A 594 0.31 6.38 -8.30
CA LYS A 594 1.60 7.09 -8.17
C LYS A 594 2.04 7.66 -9.49
N VAL A 595 2.39 8.95 -9.52
CA VAL A 595 2.95 9.62 -10.70
C VAL A 595 4.33 9.03 -11.04
N LEU A 596 4.56 8.74 -12.30
CA LEU A 596 5.81 8.18 -12.83
C LEU A 596 6.84 9.30 -13.11
N ARG A 597 7.35 9.95 -12.04
CA ARG A 597 8.26 11.11 -12.15
C ARG A 597 9.57 10.76 -12.86
N ALA A 598 10.14 9.58 -12.61
CA ALA A 598 11.35 9.12 -13.29
C ALA A 598 11.16 9.01 -14.80
N THR A 599 10.00 8.51 -15.25
CA THR A 599 9.63 8.44 -16.68
C THR A 599 9.44 9.83 -17.27
N LEU A 600 8.72 10.71 -16.56
CA LEU A 600 8.53 12.12 -16.99
C LEU A 600 9.87 12.84 -17.13
N ARG A 601 10.79 12.65 -16.18
CA ARG A 601 12.15 13.22 -16.23
C ARG A 601 12.93 12.68 -17.42
N ALA A 602 12.88 11.37 -17.67
CA ALA A 602 13.57 10.77 -18.82
C ALA A 602 13.04 11.31 -20.15
N ILE A 603 11.72 11.51 -20.27
CA ILE A 603 11.10 12.14 -21.44
C ILE A 603 11.58 13.58 -21.60
N ALA A 604 11.53 14.39 -20.54
CA ALA A 604 11.93 15.79 -20.56
C ALA A 604 13.42 16.00 -20.90
N GLU A 605 14.28 15.03 -20.53
CA GLU A 605 15.72 15.05 -20.80
C GLU A 605 16.10 14.26 -22.05
N ASN A 606 15.12 13.79 -22.82
CA ASN A 606 15.30 12.97 -24.03
C ASN A 606 16.25 11.77 -23.80
N ARG A 607 16.14 11.14 -22.64
CA ARG A 607 16.91 9.94 -22.27
C ARG A 607 16.14 8.66 -22.58
N PRO A 608 16.84 7.58 -22.95
CA PRO A 608 16.21 6.26 -23.09
C PRO A 608 15.58 5.83 -21.78
N PHE A 609 14.39 5.23 -21.85
CA PHE A 609 13.71 4.61 -20.71
C PHE A 609 12.85 3.44 -21.19
N GLU A 610 12.64 2.49 -20.31
CA GLU A 610 11.62 1.44 -20.51
C GLU A 610 10.29 1.94 -19.92
N ILE A 611 9.18 1.71 -20.63
CA ILE A 611 7.85 2.04 -20.13
C ILE A 611 7.58 1.12 -18.92
N PRO A 612 7.35 1.68 -17.72
CA PRO A 612 7.10 0.86 -16.54
C PRO A 612 5.88 -0.05 -16.73
N ALA A 613 6.04 -1.34 -16.46
CA ALA A 613 4.94 -2.31 -16.56
C ALA A 613 3.77 -2.00 -15.60
N THR A 614 4.02 -1.16 -14.60
CA THR A 614 3.02 -0.68 -13.62
C THR A 614 2.16 0.46 -14.14
N ILE A 615 2.44 1.02 -15.33
CA ILE A 615 1.70 2.16 -15.87
C ILE A 615 0.23 1.79 -16.09
N GLU A 616 -0.66 2.71 -15.74
CA GLU A 616 -2.12 2.52 -15.91
C GLU A 616 -2.51 2.51 -17.38
N ASP A 617 -2.02 3.50 -18.14
CA ASP A 617 -2.25 3.63 -19.58
C ASP A 617 -0.96 4.06 -20.30
N PRO A 618 -0.34 3.17 -21.07
CA PRO A 618 0.88 3.50 -21.82
C PRO A 618 0.72 4.63 -22.85
N ALA A 619 -0.49 4.86 -23.38
CA ALA A 619 -0.73 5.89 -24.41
C ALA A 619 -0.44 7.31 -23.88
N VAL A 620 -0.48 7.54 -22.56
CA VAL A 620 -0.14 8.83 -21.96
C VAL A 620 1.32 9.24 -22.21
N ILE A 621 2.21 8.27 -22.46
CA ILE A 621 3.63 8.55 -22.71
C ILE A 621 3.81 9.36 -23.99
N ASP A 622 3.05 9.07 -25.04
CA ASP A 622 3.12 9.80 -26.29
C ASP A 622 2.60 11.23 -26.14
N ASP A 623 1.53 11.41 -25.36
CA ASP A 623 1.03 12.74 -24.98
C ASP A 623 2.13 13.55 -24.26
N MET A 624 2.83 12.93 -23.31
CA MET A 624 3.92 13.58 -22.54
C MET A 624 5.13 13.92 -23.42
N ARG A 625 5.48 13.06 -24.38
CA ARG A 625 6.56 13.36 -25.35
C ARG A 625 6.28 14.62 -26.14
N VAL A 626 5.04 14.79 -26.63
CA VAL A 626 4.63 15.99 -27.37
C VAL A 626 4.74 17.25 -26.48
N VAL A 627 4.23 17.19 -25.26
CA VAL A 627 4.20 18.35 -24.37
C VAL A 627 5.61 18.73 -23.89
N LEU A 628 6.43 17.76 -23.50
CA LEU A 628 7.76 18.02 -22.95
C LEU A 628 8.83 18.30 -24.02
N ALA A 629 8.68 17.76 -25.25
CA ALA A 629 9.57 18.11 -26.36
C ALA A 629 9.38 19.55 -26.86
N ALA A 630 8.19 20.12 -26.73
CA ALA A 630 7.95 21.53 -27.06
C ALA A 630 8.56 22.51 -26.01
N ALA A 631 9.20 22.00 -24.97
CA ALA A 631 9.71 22.73 -23.82
C ALA A 631 11.27 22.81 -23.79
N THR A 632 11.94 22.13 -24.68
CA THR A 632 13.38 22.23 -24.95
C THR A 632 13.64 23.19 -26.10
#